data_b0cc2b3f3057dd1ba07dbb1464ef6f2b
#
_entry.id   b0cc2b3f3057dd1ba07dbb1464ef6f2b
#
_cell.length_a   1.000
_cell.length_b   1.000
_cell.length_c   1.000
_cell.angle_alpha   90.00
_cell.angle_beta   90.00
_cell.angle_gamma   90.00
#
_symmetry.space_group_name_H-M   'P 1'
#
loop_
_entity.id
_entity.type
_entity.pdbx_description
1 polymer ?
#
loop_
_entity_poly.entity_id
_entity_poly.type
_entity_poly.pdbx_seq_one_letter_code
_entity_poly.pdbx_strand_id
1 'polypeptide(L)'
;FACYTGVAYCDLMELDNSHLVRDDEGSLWLKFNRQKTSVPCRVKLLPEAIRLMEKLHSDERETLLPFMGYATYQSYLKALRLRAGISFPFTTHTARHTFATLITLEQGVPIETVSKMLGHSNVSMTERYAKVTPRKLFEEFDRFLSFTEDMQLAI
;
A
#
# COMPACT_ATOMS: atom_id res chain seq x y z
N PHE A 1 -0.66 5.43 8.02
CA PHE A 1 -1.73 5.02 7.11
C PHE A 1 -1.19 4.73 5.71
N ALA A 2 -0.51 5.66 5.05
CA ALA A 2 -0.01 5.51 3.67
C ALA A 2 0.92 4.29 3.46
N CYS A 3 1.68 3.85 4.48
CA CYS A 3 2.50 2.63 4.40
C CYS A 3 1.65 1.35 4.33
N TYR A 4 0.41 1.38 4.83
CA TYR A 4 -0.50 0.22 4.83
C TYR A 4 -1.53 0.24 3.71
N THR A 5 -1.59 1.31 2.92
CA THR A 5 -2.57 1.47 1.84
C THR A 5 -1.97 1.80 0.49
N GLY A 6 -0.72 2.27 0.47
CA GLY A 6 -0.05 2.71 -0.74
C GLY A 6 -0.62 3.99 -1.37
N VAL A 7 -1.56 4.67 -0.71
CA VAL A 7 -2.20 5.88 -1.22
C VAL A 7 -1.17 7.00 -1.36
N ALA A 8 -1.19 7.70 -2.48
CA ALA A 8 -0.30 8.85 -2.71
C ALA A 8 -0.80 10.07 -1.92
N TYR A 9 0.11 10.99 -1.60
CA TYR A 9 -0.20 12.17 -0.79
C TYR A 9 -1.40 12.97 -1.30
N CYS A 10 -1.47 13.26 -2.59
CA CYS A 10 -2.60 14.02 -3.17
C CYS A 10 -3.93 13.31 -2.94
N ASP A 11 -4.01 12.03 -3.26
CA ASP A 11 -5.21 11.23 -3.06
C ASP A 11 -5.54 11.14 -1.55
N LEU A 12 -4.53 10.95 -0.69
CA LEU A 12 -4.68 10.82 0.76
C LEU A 12 -5.37 12.01 1.42
N MET A 13 -5.09 13.22 0.94
CA MET A 13 -5.64 14.47 1.49
C MET A 13 -7.10 14.72 1.12
N GLU A 14 -7.64 13.97 0.15
CA GLU A 14 -9.01 14.09 -0.32
C GLU A 14 -9.92 12.91 0.08
N LEU A 15 -9.34 11.88 0.71
CA LEU A 15 -10.13 10.75 1.18
C LEU A 15 -11.17 11.18 2.24
N ASP A 16 -12.41 10.78 2.03
CA ASP A 16 -13.54 10.94 2.93
C ASP A 16 -14.30 9.62 3.15
N ASN A 17 -15.40 9.66 3.90
CA ASN A 17 -16.19 8.48 4.22
C ASN A 17 -16.85 7.82 3.00
N SER A 18 -17.07 8.55 1.89
CA SER A 18 -17.65 8.00 0.66
C SER A 18 -16.71 7.01 -0.04
N HIS A 19 -15.42 7.11 0.24
CA HIS A 19 -14.39 6.21 -0.27
C HIS A 19 -14.30 4.88 0.50
N LEU A 20 -14.98 4.77 1.65
CA LEU A 20 -15.01 3.56 2.47
C LEU A 20 -16.21 2.68 2.10
N VAL A 21 -15.95 1.45 1.71
CA VAL A 21 -16.99 0.48 1.33
C VAL A 21 -16.76 -0.83 2.06
N ARG A 22 -17.83 -1.39 2.66
CA ARG A 22 -17.79 -2.75 3.21
C ARG A 22 -18.21 -3.75 2.14
N ASP A 23 -17.51 -4.87 2.07
CA ASP A 23 -17.94 -6.02 1.28
C ASP A 23 -18.96 -6.87 2.05
N ASP A 24 -19.49 -7.92 1.39
CA ASP A 24 -20.49 -8.84 1.96
C ASP A 24 -19.94 -9.66 3.13
N GLU A 25 -18.61 -9.75 3.26
CA GLU A 25 -17.90 -10.40 4.36
C GLU A 25 -17.63 -9.45 5.53
N GLY A 26 -18.03 -8.17 5.41
CA GLY A 26 -17.82 -7.13 6.43
C GLY A 26 -16.42 -6.48 6.38
N SER A 27 -15.56 -6.87 5.45
CA SER A 27 -14.23 -6.26 5.30
C SER A 27 -14.34 -4.84 4.76
N LEU A 28 -13.51 -3.95 5.29
CA LEU A 28 -13.48 -2.54 4.89
C LEU A 28 -12.49 -2.32 3.74
N TRP A 29 -12.97 -1.69 2.69
CA TRP A 29 -12.21 -1.35 1.50
C TRP A 29 -12.14 0.15 1.29
N LEU A 30 -11.01 0.60 0.80
CA LEU A 30 -10.82 1.94 0.28
C LEU A 30 -10.95 1.88 -1.25
N LYS A 31 -11.92 2.62 -1.81
CA LYS A 31 -12.20 2.70 -3.25
C LYS A 31 -12.20 4.15 -3.69
N PHE A 32 -11.32 4.51 -4.60
CA PHE A 32 -11.19 5.87 -5.15
C PHE A 32 -10.56 5.85 -6.54
N ASN A 33 -10.66 6.93 -7.25
CA ASN A 33 -9.92 7.13 -8.50
C ASN A 33 -8.68 7.99 -8.22
N ARG A 34 -7.54 7.59 -8.79
CA ARG A 34 -6.31 8.38 -8.68
C ARG A 34 -6.50 9.75 -9.31
N GLN A 35 -6.21 10.84 -8.58
CA GLN A 35 -6.23 12.21 -9.11
C GLN A 35 -5.37 12.36 -10.37
N LYS A 36 -4.16 11.85 -10.34
CA LYS A 36 -3.19 12.03 -11.42
C LYS A 36 -3.53 11.27 -12.70
N THR A 37 -4.21 10.13 -12.62
CA THR A 37 -4.36 9.19 -13.74
C THR A 37 -5.80 8.75 -13.97
N SER A 38 -6.72 9.12 -13.09
CA SER A 38 -8.12 8.67 -13.06
C SER A 38 -8.30 7.14 -13.03
N VAL A 39 -7.22 6.41 -12.74
CA VAL A 39 -7.26 4.94 -12.63
C VAL A 39 -7.93 4.54 -11.32
N PRO A 40 -8.92 3.63 -11.34
CA PRO A 40 -9.55 3.12 -10.13
C PRO A 40 -8.56 2.38 -9.23
N CYS A 41 -8.58 2.71 -7.94
CA CYS A 41 -7.85 2.03 -6.87
C CYS A 41 -8.82 1.32 -5.95
N ARG A 42 -8.45 0.11 -5.53
CA ARG A 42 -9.18 -0.67 -4.54
C ARG A 42 -8.19 -1.33 -3.60
N VAL A 43 -8.25 -0.97 -2.34
CA VAL A 43 -7.34 -1.51 -1.31
C VAL A 43 -8.17 -1.99 -0.14
N LYS A 44 -8.06 -3.29 0.20
CA LYS A 44 -8.63 -3.83 1.44
C LYS A 44 -7.84 -3.26 2.60
N LEU A 45 -8.51 -2.67 3.57
CA LEU A 45 -7.84 -2.04 4.71
C LEU A 45 -7.35 -3.09 5.70
N LEU A 46 -6.07 -3.04 6.00
CA LEU A 46 -5.46 -3.82 7.06
C LEU A 46 -5.89 -3.29 8.44
N PRO A 47 -5.92 -4.14 9.48
CA PRO A 47 -6.30 -3.71 10.84
C PRO A 47 -5.51 -2.50 11.35
N GLU A 48 -4.23 -2.39 10.97
CA GLU A 48 -3.37 -1.26 11.32
C GLU A 48 -3.83 0.05 10.68
N ALA A 49 -4.27 -0.01 9.42
CA ALA A 49 -4.80 1.16 8.72
C ALA A 49 -6.12 1.62 9.35
N ILE A 50 -6.99 0.67 9.70
CA ILE A 50 -8.27 0.95 10.37
C ILE A 50 -8.02 1.60 11.73
N ARG A 51 -7.16 1.04 12.58
CA ARG A 51 -6.80 1.62 13.89
C ARG A 51 -6.25 3.03 13.79
N LEU A 52 -5.41 3.30 12.78
CA LEU A 52 -4.88 4.65 12.56
C LEU A 52 -5.96 5.64 12.13
N MET A 53 -6.88 5.20 11.29
CA MET A 53 -8.01 6.00 10.84
C MET A 53 -8.95 6.34 12.01
N GLU A 54 -9.32 5.34 12.82
CA GLU A 54 -10.15 5.51 14.01
C GLU A 54 -9.49 6.44 15.06
N LYS A 55 -8.19 6.25 15.32
CA LYS A 55 -7.41 7.10 16.23
C LYS A 55 -7.39 8.57 15.82
N LEU A 56 -7.41 8.84 14.51
CA LEU A 56 -7.37 10.18 13.93
C LEU A 56 -8.75 10.70 13.55
N HIS A 57 -9.82 9.95 13.83
CA HIS A 57 -11.18 10.35 13.51
C HIS A 57 -11.57 11.65 14.23
N SER A 58 -12.38 12.47 13.58
CA SER A 58 -12.98 13.67 14.14
C SER A 58 -14.29 13.95 13.41
N ASP A 59 -15.37 14.14 14.16
CA ASP A 59 -16.71 14.46 13.63
C ASP A 59 -16.78 15.85 12.99
N GLU A 60 -15.84 16.72 13.33
CA GLU A 60 -15.73 18.09 12.78
C GLU A 60 -15.10 18.12 11.39
N ARG A 61 -14.67 16.98 10.86
CA ARG A 61 -13.90 16.89 9.62
C ARG A 61 -14.56 15.95 8.62
N GLU A 62 -14.68 16.39 7.38
CA GLU A 62 -15.19 15.58 6.28
C GLU A 62 -14.18 14.53 5.80
N THR A 63 -12.88 14.87 5.84
CA THR A 63 -11.81 13.97 5.37
C THR A 63 -11.47 12.87 6.39
N LEU A 64 -11.10 11.67 5.92
CA LEU A 64 -10.72 10.54 6.78
C LEU A 64 -9.52 10.83 7.66
N LEU A 65 -8.58 11.63 7.17
CA LEU A 65 -7.35 11.99 7.88
C LEU A 65 -7.21 13.51 7.95
N PRO A 66 -6.47 14.05 8.94
CA PRO A 66 -6.22 15.47 9.02
C PRO A 66 -5.57 15.99 7.74
N PHE A 67 -6.12 17.06 7.16
CA PHE A 67 -5.50 17.73 6.04
C PHE A 67 -4.18 18.38 6.48
N MET A 68 -3.16 18.23 5.64
CA MET A 68 -1.85 18.84 5.85
C MET A 68 -1.29 19.31 4.52
N GLY A 69 -0.99 20.58 4.40
CA GLY A 69 -0.36 21.14 3.20
C GLY A 69 0.96 20.44 2.86
N TYR A 70 1.28 20.33 1.58
CA TYR A 70 2.45 19.56 1.10
C TYR A 70 3.78 19.99 1.73
N ALA A 71 4.02 21.31 1.85
CA ALA A 71 5.25 21.83 2.46
C ALA A 71 5.39 21.41 3.93
N THR A 72 4.29 21.52 4.69
CA THR A 72 4.23 21.10 6.10
C THR A 72 4.46 19.58 6.22
N TYR A 73 3.81 18.79 5.37
CA TYR A 73 3.98 17.34 5.33
C TYR A 73 5.45 16.95 5.07
N GLN A 74 6.11 17.61 4.11
CA GLN A 74 7.53 17.40 3.82
C GLN A 74 8.44 17.78 5.01
N SER A 75 8.12 18.87 5.71
CA SER A 75 8.87 19.28 6.90
C SER A 75 8.80 18.25 8.02
N TYR A 76 7.61 17.66 8.26
CA TYR A 76 7.44 16.58 9.23
C TYR A 76 8.17 15.30 8.81
N LEU A 77 8.15 14.93 7.53
CA LEU A 77 8.90 13.77 7.03
C LEU A 77 10.41 13.97 7.23
N LYS A 78 10.91 15.17 6.99
CA LYS A 78 12.33 15.51 7.23
C LYS A 78 12.68 15.41 8.72
N ALA A 79 11.84 15.96 9.61
CA ALA A 79 12.04 15.87 11.05
C ALA A 79 11.98 14.40 11.53
N LEU A 80 11.02 13.61 11.06
CA LEU A 80 10.91 12.20 11.37
C LEU A 80 12.13 11.41 10.91
N ARG A 81 12.61 11.67 9.69
CA ARG A 81 13.85 11.09 9.15
C ARG A 81 15.03 11.29 10.08
N LEU A 82 15.25 12.55 10.51
CA LEU A 82 16.37 12.90 11.40
C LEU A 82 16.24 12.22 12.77
N ARG A 83 15.06 12.25 13.37
CA ARG A 83 14.80 11.63 14.69
C ARG A 83 14.93 10.12 14.68
N ALA A 84 14.57 9.47 13.56
CA ALA A 84 14.66 8.02 13.39
C ALA A 84 16.04 7.54 12.88
N GLY A 85 17.00 8.44 12.65
CA GLY A 85 18.33 8.08 12.14
C GLY A 85 18.31 7.48 10.72
N ILE A 86 17.28 7.78 9.92
CA ILE A 86 17.14 7.26 8.55
C ILE A 86 18.12 7.98 7.63
N SER A 87 19.06 7.23 7.02
CA SER A 87 20.12 7.78 6.16
C SER A 87 19.66 8.13 4.75
N PHE A 88 18.66 7.42 4.20
CA PHE A 88 18.14 7.63 2.85
C PHE A 88 17.07 8.73 2.78
N PRO A 89 16.75 9.27 1.60
CA PRO A 89 15.67 10.24 1.42
C PRO A 89 14.32 9.67 1.84
N PHE A 90 13.66 10.31 2.82
CA PHE A 90 12.35 9.90 3.33
C PHE A 90 11.29 10.87 2.80
N THR A 91 10.50 10.42 1.83
CA THR A 91 9.56 11.26 1.08
C THR A 91 8.15 10.67 1.11
N THR A 92 7.18 11.38 0.53
CA THR A 92 5.81 10.87 0.34
C THR A 92 5.77 9.54 -0.43
N HIS A 93 6.71 9.33 -1.36
CA HIS A 93 6.82 8.08 -2.11
C HIS A 93 7.38 6.92 -1.28
N THR A 94 8.10 7.19 -0.20
CA THR A 94 8.66 6.14 0.67
C THR A 94 7.55 5.27 1.27
N ALA A 95 6.47 5.88 1.74
CA ALA A 95 5.33 5.13 2.28
C ALA A 95 4.69 4.21 1.22
N ARG A 96 4.52 4.72 0.00
CA ARG A 96 3.99 3.94 -1.12
C ARG A 96 4.94 2.83 -1.57
N HIS A 97 6.25 3.10 -1.52
CA HIS A 97 7.28 2.09 -1.76
C HIS A 97 7.20 0.97 -0.70
N THR A 98 7.09 1.34 0.58
CA THR A 98 6.93 0.38 1.69
C THR A 98 5.71 -0.51 1.49
N PHE A 99 4.56 0.06 1.12
CA PHE A 99 3.36 -0.73 0.81
C PHE A 99 3.62 -1.72 -0.33
N ALA A 100 4.15 -1.24 -1.45
CA ALA A 100 4.39 -2.06 -2.63
C ALA A 100 5.39 -3.19 -2.37
N THR A 101 6.44 -2.94 -1.58
CA THR A 101 7.48 -3.94 -1.30
C THR A 101 7.14 -4.80 -0.10
N LEU A 102 7.25 -4.24 1.11
CA LEU A 102 7.20 -5.00 2.37
C LEU A 102 5.81 -5.53 2.70
N ILE A 103 4.76 -4.75 2.41
CA ILE A 103 3.39 -5.09 2.81
C ILE A 103 2.71 -6.00 1.77
N THR A 104 3.13 -5.94 0.49
CA THR A 104 2.46 -6.70 -0.57
C THR A 104 3.39 -7.67 -1.29
N LEU A 105 4.35 -7.22 -2.09
CA LEU A 105 5.17 -8.10 -2.94
C LEU A 105 6.01 -9.11 -2.15
N GLU A 106 6.58 -8.73 -1.01
CA GLU A 106 7.33 -9.66 -0.15
C GLU A 106 6.43 -10.67 0.57
N GLN A 107 5.14 -10.36 0.71
CA GLN A 107 4.14 -11.27 1.25
C GLN A 107 3.48 -12.16 0.17
N GLY A 108 4.00 -12.14 -1.06
CA GLY A 108 3.54 -13.00 -2.15
C GLY A 108 2.32 -12.48 -2.91
N VAL A 109 1.91 -11.22 -2.71
CA VAL A 109 0.85 -10.62 -3.53
C VAL A 109 1.36 -10.45 -4.97
N PRO A 110 0.65 -10.96 -6.00
CA PRO A 110 1.07 -10.83 -7.40
C PRO A 110 1.25 -9.36 -7.83
N ILE A 111 2.24 -9.11 -8.66
CA ILE A 111 2.60 -7.75 -9.10
C ILE A 111 1.44 -7.04 -9.83
N GLU A 112 0.63 -7.78 -10.59
CA GLU A 112 -0.55 -7.28 -11.27
C GLU A 112 -1.60 -6.78 -10.28
N THR A 113 -1.79 -7.52 -9.18
CA THR A 113 -2.68 -7.13 -8.07
C THR A 113 -2.17 -5.88 -7.39
N VAL A 114 -0.87 -5.83 -7.06
CA VAL A 114 -0.24 -4.63 -6.47
C VAL A 114 -0.35 -3.43 -7.40
N SER A 115 -0.17 -3.63 -8.70
CA SER A 115 -0.35 -2.58 -9.72
C SER A 115 -1.76 -1.98 -9.68
N LYS A 116 -2.79 -2.81 -9.55
CA LYS A 116 -4.19 -2.37 -9.41
C LYS A 116 -4.44 -1.66 -8.08
N MET A 117 -3.92 -2.18 -6.96
CA MET A 117 -4.01 -1.52 -5.65
C MET A 117 -3.39 -0.12 -5.70
N LEU A 118 -2.27 0.03 -6.38
CA LEU A 118 -1.57 1.30 -6.54
C LEU A 118 -2.22 2.23 -7.58
N GLY A 119 -3.17 1.77 -8.39
CA GLY A 119 -3.76 2.53 -9.48
C GLY A 119 -2.75 2.91 -10.55
N HIS A 120 -1.86 1.98 -10.88
CA HIS A 120 -0.98 2.13 -12.03
C HIS A 120 -1.74 1.76 -13.31
N SER A 121 -1.55 2.56 -14.35
CA SER A 121 -2.12 2.29 -15.67
C SER A 121 -1.39 1.15 -16.40
N ASN A 122 -0.14 0.86 -16.01
CA ASN A 122 0.68 -0.21 -16.57
C ASN A 122 1.46 -0.90 -15.44
N VAL A 123 1.55 -2.24 -15.50
CA VAL A 123 2.29 -3.07 -14.54
C VAL A 123 3.77 -2.70 -14.50
N SER A 124 4.38 -2.29 -15.61
CA SER A 124 5.78 -1.85 -15.66
C SER A 124 6.11 -0.71 -14.67
N MET A 125 5.13 0.09 -14.30
CA MET A 125 5.29 1.10 -13.24
C MET A 125 5.51 0.45 -11.86
N THR A 126 5.08 -0.79 -11.67
CA THR A 126 5.19 -1.56 -10.43
C THR A 126 6.48 -2.38 -10.38
N GLU A 127 7.06 -2.75 -11.53
CA GLU A 127 8.29 -3.55 -11.63
C GLU A 127 9.47 -2.93 -10.89
N ARG A 128 9.51 -1.59 -10.77
CA ARG A 128 10.50 -0.88 -9.95
C ARG A 128 10.54 -1.32 -8.47
N TYR A 129 9.44 -1.90 -7.99
CA TYR A 129 9.29 -2.41 -6.63
C TYR A 129 9.57 -3.91 -6.55
N ALA A 130 9.50 -4.64 -7.67
CA ALA A 130 9.64 -6.08 -7.75
C ALA A 130 11.11 -6.49 -7.90
N LYS A 131 11.94 -6.25 -6.88
CA LYS A 131 13.28 -6.80 -6.85
C LYS A 131 13.20 -8.24 -6.35
N VAL A 132 13.42 -9.19 -7.26
CA VAL A 132 13.58 -10.60 -6.89
C VAL A 132 14.97 -10.75 -6.25
N THR A 133 14.98 -10.98 -4.94
CA THR A 133 16.22 -11.33 -4.23
C THR A 133 16.48 -12.84 -4.35
N PRO A 134 17.74 -13.30 -4.28
CA PRO A 134 18.04 -14.74 -4.24
C PRO A 134 17.24 -15.47 -3.16
N ARG A 135 17.11 -14.87 -1.98
CA ARG A 135 16.30 -15.42 -0.88
C ARG A 135 14.84 -15.63 -1.29
N LYS A 136 14.20 -14.63 -1.89
CA LYS A 136 12.81 -14.73 -2.36
C LYS A 136 12.66 -15.82 -3.42
N LEU A 137 13.63 -15.94 -4.33
CA LEU A 137 13.64 -17.00 -5.34
C LEU A 137 13.64 -18.38 -4.70
N PHE A 138 14.48 -18.61 -3.70
CA PHE A 138 14.53 -19.89 -2.98
C PHE A 138 13.24 -20.17 -2.21
N GLU A 139 12.72 -19.21 -1.45
CA GLU A 139 11.48 -19.36 -0.69
C GLU A 139 10.26 -19.66 -1.60
N GLU A 140 10.19 -19.04 -2.77
CA GLU A 140 9.13 -19.30 -3.76
C GLU A 140 9.30 -20.68 -4.41
N PHE A 141 10.53 -21.11 -4.66
CA PHE A 141 10.82 -22.45 -5.21
C PHE A 141 10.53 -23.55 -4.20
N ASP A 142 10.88 -23.37 -2.94
CA ASP A 142 10.57 -24.34 -1.86
C ASP A 142 9.05 -24.50 -1.69
N ARG A 143 8.30 -23.39 -1.76
CA ARG A 143 6.84 -23.43 -1.76
C ARG A 143 6.27 -24.17 -2.97
N PHE A 144 6.85 -23.96 -4.15
CA PHE A 144 6.46 -24.68 -5.36
C PHE A 144 6.75 -26.19 -5.23
N LEU A 145 7.93 -26.57 -4.71
CA LEU A 145 8.29 -27.96 -4.49
C LEU A 145 7.32 -28.66 -3.50
N SER A 146 7.01 -28.04 -2.37
CA SER A 146 6.05 -28.60 -1.41
C SER A 146 4.66 -28.80 -2.03
N PHE A 147 4.23 -27.86 -2.89
CA PHE A 147 2.97 -28.01 -3.61
C PHE A 147 2.99 -29.17 -4.63
N THR A 148 4.13 -29.44 -5.28
CA THR A 148 4.28 -30.52 -6.25
C THR A 148 4.44 -31.90 -5.60
N GLU A 149 4.91 -31.99 -4.35
CA GLU A 149 4.96 -33.24 -3.59
C GLU A 149 3.54 -33.80 -3.31
N ASP A 150 2.57 -32.91 -3.08
CA ASP A 150 1.15 -33.28 -2.90
C ASP A 150 0.45 -33.57 -4.24
N MET A 151 0.97 -33.08 -5.35
CA MET A 151 0.53 -33.46 -6.69
C MET A 151 1.26 -34.74 -7.09
N GLN A 152 0.61 -35.89 -6.97
CA GLN A 152 1.05 -37.10 -7.64
C GLN A 152 1.02 -36.84 -9.15
N LEU A 153 2.11 -36.30 -9.67
CA LEU A 153 2.32 -36.19 -11.11
C LEU A 153 2.41 -37.65 -11.61
N ALA A 154 1.30 -38.13 -12.17
CA ALA A 154 1.32 -39.40 -12.90
C ALA A 154 2.33 -39.22 -14.05
N ILE A 155 3.49 -39.82 -13.90
CA ILE A 155 4.47 -39.99 -14.96
C ILE A 155 4.05 -41.18 -15.82
#